data_58362b5746a1e069dfda88d059c78ae3
#
_entry.id   58362b5746a1e069dfda88d059c78ae3
#
_cell.length_a   1.000
_cell.length_b   1.000
_cell.length_c   1.000
_cell.angle_alpha   90.00
_cell.angle_beta   90.00
_cell.angle_gamma   90.00
#
_symmetry.space_group_name_H-M   'P 1'
#
loop_
_entity.id
_entity.type
_entity.pdbx_description
1 polymer ?
#
loop_
_entity_poly.entity_id
_entity_poly.type
_entity_poly.pdbx_seq_one_letter_code
_entity_poly.pdbx_strand_id
1 'polypeptide(L)'
;MITNVMVDFLTYRGFDEIYVPNIQMAETFNGKVGPENNNMMYTFTDRGNRNLCLAPEYTAVIQTLADTAYKNEKDVKLFYELECFRGEKPQAGRYRQFTQFGVEILNPTKDYYGEMIADAAEMIARCGVDDYIVDTNVVRGLDYYEDKQGFEIRCERLGSSKQLCGGGKYEGGIGFAIGLDRLMLVSKLGE
;
A
#
# COMPACT_ATOMS: atom_id res chain seq x y z
N MET A 1 17.70 -4.27 -5.88
CA MET A 1 17.44 -4.60 -7.30
C MET A 1 15.95 -4.52 -7.63
N ILE A 2 15.06 -5.23 -6.94
CA ILE A 2 13.58 -5.17 -7.13
C ILE A 2 13.07 -3.73 -6.96
N THR A 3 13.41 -3.06 -5.87
CA THR A 3 13.01 -1.67 -5.59
C THR A 3 13.43 -0.72 -6.71
N ASN A 4 14.67 -0.82 -7.22
CA ASN A 4 15.12 0.06 -8.30
C ASN A 4 14.27 -0.07 -9.56
N VAL A 5 13.83 -1.31 -9.91
CA VAL A 5 12.94 -1.54 -11.07
C VAL A 5 11.62 -0.79 -10.89
N MET A 6 11.06 -0.80 -9.67
CA MET A 6 9.81 -0.11 -9.36
C MET A 6 9.98 1.41 -9.36
N VAL A 7 11.05 1.92 -8.73
CA VAL A 7 11.39 3.35 -8.68
C VAL A 7 11.58 3.91 -10.09
N ASP A 8 12.39 3.25 -10.91
CA ASP A 8 12.65 3.69 -12.31
C ASP A 8 11.35 3.72 -13.12
N PHE A 9 10.51 2.69 -12.96
CA PHE A 9 9.22 2.61 -13.64
C PHE A 9 8.29 3.78 -13.27
N LEU A 10 8.15 4.08 -11.98
CA LEU A 10 7.25 5.14 -11.50
C LEU A 10 7.80 6.53 -11.77
N THR A 11 9.10 6.75 -11.61
CA THR A 11 9.75 8.03 -11.94
C THR A 11 9.56 8.36 -13.42
N TYR A 12 9.70 7.38 -14.32
CA TYR A 12 9.42 7.57 -15.74
C TYR A 12 7.95 7.96 -16.02
N ARG A 13 7.01 7.52 -15.18
CA ARG A 13 5.57 7.85 -15.25
C ARG A 13 5.20 9.15 -14.52
N GLY A 14 6.18 9.86 -13.97
CA GLY A 14 6.00 11.14 -13.30
C GLY A 14 5.45 11.05 -11.89
N PHE A 15 5.74 9.95 -11.19
CA PHE A 15 5.50 9.82 -9.76
C PHE A 15 6.71 10.34 -8.99
N ASP A 16 6.44 11.03 -7.87
CA ASP A 16 7.44 11.52 -6.93
C ASP A 16 7.51 10.61 -5.70
N GLU A 17 8.72 10.41 -5.19
CA GLU A 17 8.92 9.68 -3.94
C GLU A 17 8.52 10.54 -2.74
N ILE A 18 7.77 9.94 -1.81
CA ILE A 18 7.43 10.58 -0.53
C ILE A 18 7.92 9.72 0.63
N TYR A 19 8.47 10.37 1.64
CA TYR A 19 8.81 9.75 2.91
C TYR A 19 7.87 10.23 4.01
N VAL A 20 7.29 9.27 4.75
CA VAL A 20 6.39 9.52 5.88
C VAL A 20 6.95 8.84 7.13
N PRO A 21 6.97 9.48 8.29
CA PRO A 21 7.48 8.86 9.52
C PRO A 21 6.72 7.58 9.90
N ASN A 22 7.44 6.59 10.44
CA ASN A 22 6.84 5.33 10.91
C ASN A 22 6.02 5.50 12.20
N ILE A 23 6.31 6.54 12.99
CA ILE A 23 5.53 6.88 14.18
C ILE A 23 4.43 7.85 13.75
N GLN A 24 3.19 7.45 13.98
CA GLN A 24 2.00 8.19 13.57
C GLN A 24 1.07 8.41 14.77
N MET A 25 0.15 9.35 14.65
CA MET A 25 -0.97 9.49 15.58
C MET A 25 -1.91 8.29 15.41
N ALA A 26 -2.22 7.57 16.49
CA ALA A 26 -3.09 6.40 16.42
C ALA A 26 -4.49 6.73 15.85
N GLU A 27 -4.97 7.94 16.11
CA GLU A 27 -6.26 8.45 15.62
C GLU A 27 -6.34 8.53 14.08
N THR A 28 -5.20 8.63 13.37
CA THR A 28 -5.16 8.64 11.90
C THR A 28 -5.79 7.38 11.30
N PHE A 29 -5.75 6.28 12.04
CA PHE A 29 -6.22 4.97 11.59
C PHE A 29 -7.62 4.61 12.09
N ASN A 30 -8.21 5.43 12.98
CA ASN A 30 -9.54 5.19 13.53
C ASN A 30 -10.61 5.17 12.43
N GLY A 31 -11.39 4.07 12.37
CA GLY A 31 -12.44 3.89 11.37
C GLY A 31 -11.94 3.76 9.93
N LYS A 32 -10.64 3.51 9.72
CA LYS A 32 -10.05 3.38 8.38
C LYS A 32 -9.48 1.99 8.09
N VAL A 33 -8.82 1.40 9.05
CA VAL A 33 -8.05 0.16 8.81
C VAL A 33 -8.81 -1.13 9.15
N GLY A 34 -10.05 -1.01 9.54
CA GLY A 34 -10.90 -2.13 9.95
C GLY A 34 -10.56 -2.70 11.33
N PRO A 35 -11.48 -3.44 11.95
CA PRO A 35 -11.32 -3.94 13.33
C PRO A 35 -10.13 -4.89 13.49
N GLU A 36 -9.85 -5.72 12.50
CA GLU A 36 -8.75 -6.68 12.54
C GLU A 36 -7.40 -5.96 12.62
N ASN A 37 -7.16 -4.99 11.72
CA ASN A 37 -5.91 -4.23 11.72
C ASN A 37 -5.79 -3.32 12.96
N ASN A 38 -6.89 -2.76 13.45
CA ASN A 38 -6.91 -1.98 14.69
C ASN A 38 -6.38 -2.81 15.89
N ASN A 39 -6.80 -4.07 16.00
CA ASN A 39 -6.36 -4.97 17.06
C ASN A 39 -4.87 -5.38 16.93
N MET A 40 -4.28 -5.21 15.74
CA MET A 40 -2.88 -5.54 15.47
C MET A 40 -1.95 -4.33 15.57
N MET A 41 -2.45 -3.13 15.84
CA MET A 41 -1.61 -1.94 15.96
C MET A 41 -0.73 -1.96 17.21
N TYR A 42 0.53 -1.58 17.06
CA TYR A 42 1.43 -1.30 18.17
C TYR A 42 1.24 0.15 18.63
N THR A 43 0.51 0.36 19.73
CA THR A 43 0.21 1.69 20.28
C THR A 43 1.02 1.98 21.53
N PHE A 44 1.36 3.24 21.75
CA PHE A 44 2.09 3.73 22.92
C PHE A 44 1.80 5.22 23.17
N THR A 45 2.12 5.69 24.35
CA THR A 45 1.92 7.10 24.72
C THR A 45 3.30 7.77 24.84
N ASP A 46 3.47 8.94 24.24
CA ASP A 46 4.68 9.73 24.38
C ASP A 46 4.70 10.60 25.66
N ARG A 47 5.80 11.34 25.87
CA ARG A 47 5.95 12.24 27.01
C ARG A 47 4.93 13.39 27.05
N GLY A 48 4.29 13.70 25.91
CA GLY A 48 3.26 14.72 25.78
C GLY A 48 1.84 14.16 25.92
N ASN A 49 1.67 12.90 26.39
CA ASN A 49 0.42 12.18 26.51
C ASN A 49 -0.34 12.04 25.18
N ARG A 50 0.37 12.03 24.04
CA ARG A 50 -0.24 11.75 22.74
C ARG A 50 -0.28 10.24 22.52
N ASN A 51 -1.41 9.74 22.02
CA ASN A 51 -1.57 8.34 21.65
C ASN A 51 -0.99 8.12 20.27
N LEU A 52 0.13 7.42 20.21
CA LEU A 52 0.91 7.15 19.01
C LEU A 52 0.84 5.66 18.66
N CYS A 53 1.23 5.34 17.42
CA CYS A 53 1.41 3.97 16.97
C CYS A 53 2.58 3.86 15.99
N LEU A 54 3.09 2.63 15.81
CA LEU A 54 3.84 2.28 14.63
C LEU A 54 2.86 2.06 13.48
N ALA A 55 3.11 2.68 12.32
CA ALA A 55 2.18 2.67 11.20
C ALA A 55 1.87 1.23 10.72
N PRO A 56 0.61 0.79 10.73
CA PRO A 56 0.21 -0.52 10.23
C PRO A 56 0.09 -0.57 8.70
N GLU A 57 -0.03 0.59 8.06
CA GLU A 57 -0.12 0.83 6.61
C GLU A 57 0.01 2.35 6.37
N TYR A 58 0.07 2.80 5.12
CA TYR A 58 0.31 4.21 4.83
C TYR A 58 -0.78 4.91 4.01
N THR A 59 -1.68 4.20 3.35
CA THR A 59 -2.76 4.84 2.57
C THR A 59 -3.61 5.78 3.43
N ALA A 60 -3.94 5.40 4.67
CA ALA A 60 -4.67 6.27 5.60
C ALA A 60 -3.89 7.55 5.97
N VAL A 61 -2.56 7.47 6.03
CA VAL A 61 -1.69 8.64 6.28
C VAL A 61 -1.64 9.52 5.03
N ILE A 62 -1.38 8.92 3.85
CA ILE A 62 -1.31 9.63 2.58
C ILE A 62 -2.65 10.29 2.24
N GLN A 63 -3.78 9.63 2.53
CA GLN A 63 -5.11 10.22 2.37
C GLN A 63 -5.27 11.55 3.11
N THR A 64 -4.67 11.71 4.29
CA THR A 64 -4.73 13.00 5.01
C THR A 64 -3.99 14.12 4.29
N LEU A 65 -3.01 13.79 3.44
CA LEU A 65 -2.26 14.77 2.67
C LEU A 65 -3.09 15.37 1.52
N ALA A 66 -4.08 14.65 1.00
CA ALA A 66 -4.99 15.16 -0.03
C ALA A 66 -5.75 16.39 0.47
N ASP A 67 -6.16 16.40 1.74
CA ASP A 67 -6.91 17.47 2.36
C ASP A 67 -6.03 18.54 3.04
N THR A 68 -4.74 18.30 3.15
CA THR A 68 -3.80 19.20 3.85
C THR A 68 -2.73 19.72 2.90
N ALA A 69 -1.61 19.02 2.77
CA ALA A 69 -0.46 19.46 1.99
C ALA A 69 -0.76 19.63 0.49
N TYR A 70 -1.61 18.75 -0.07
CA TYR A 70 -1.96 18.73 -1.50
C TYR A 70 -3.39 19.18 -1.80
N LYS A 71 -4.04 19.89 -0.87
CA LYS A 71 -5.45 20.32 -0.98
C LYS A 71 -5.80 21.06 -2.28
N ASN A 72 -4.88 21.85 -2.81
CA ASN A 72 -5.07 22.65 -4.00
C ASN A 72 -4.43 22.03 -5.27
N GLU A 73 -3.81 20.89 -5.14
CA GLU A 73 -3.15 20.20 -6.24
C GLU A 73 -4.04 19.07 -6.78
N LYS A 74 -3.87 18.74 -8.06
CA LYS A 74 -4.63 17.71 -8.76
C LYS A 74 -3.70 16.68 -9.37
N ASP A 75 -4.19 15.45 -9.45
CA ASP A 75 -3.46 14.32 -10.02
C ASP A 75 -2.05 14.16 -9.42
N VAL A 76 -1.93 14.37 -8.09
CA VAL A 76 -0.65 14.25 -7.37
C VAL A 76 -0.25 12.79 -7.32
N LYS A 77 0.85 12.45 -7.98
CA LYS A 77 1.34 11.09 -8.14
C LYS A 77 2.49 10.83 -7.17
N LEU A 78 2.29 9.93 -6.22
CA LEU A 78 3.25 9.64 -5.17
C LEU A 78 3.55 8.13 -5.10
N PHE A 79 4.78 7.79 -4.72
CA PHE A 79 5.13 6.44 -4.29
C PHE A 79 6.00 6.48 -3.03
N TYR A 80 6.03 5.35 -2.32
CA TYR A 80 6.84 5.20 -1.11
C TYR A 80 7.30 3.75 -0.93
N GLU A 81 8.45 3.59 -0.28
CA GLU A 81 8.94 2.34 0.28
C GLU A 81 9.08 2.51 1.78
N LEU A 82 8.16 1.94 2.56
CA LEU A 82 8.09 2.18 3.99
C LEU A 82 7.81 0.90 4.78
N GLU A 83 8.33 0.84 6.01
CA GLU A 83 8.11 -0.26 6.92
C GLU A 83 6.75 -0.15 7.61
N CYS A 84 5.98 -1.24 7.59
CA CYS A 84 4.70 -1.39 8.29
C CYS A 84 4.84 -2.34 9.48
N PHE A 85 4.00 -2.13 10.49
CA PHE A 85 4.06 -2.85 11.76
C PHE A 85 2.69 -3.38 12.16
N ARG A 86 2.56 -4.72 12.24
CA ARG A 86 1.31 -5.38 12.65
C ARG A 86 1.59 -6.52 13.61
N GLY A 87 0.82 -6.62 14.70
CA GLY A 87 0.91 -7.68 15.70
C GLY A 87 0.41 -9.04 15.20
N GLU A 88 0.79 -9.41 13.99
CA GLU A 88 0.38 -10.68 13.37
C GLU A 88 1.09 -11.91 13.99
N LYS A 89 0.47 -13.08 13.81
CA LYS A 89 1.16 -14.35 14.03
C LYS A 89 2.16 -14.57 12.90
N PRO A 90 3.48 -14.65 13.19
CA PRO A 90 4.49 -14.78 12.16
C PRO A 90 4.33 -16.09 11.36
N GLN A 91 4.43 -15.99 10.05
CA GLN A 91 4.49 -17.12 9.12
C GLN A 91 5.18 -16.65 7.82
N ALA A 92 5.49 -17.58 6.92
CA ALA A 92 6.13 -17.23 5.65
C ALA A 92 5.34 -16.14 4.89
N GLY A 93 5.99 -15.01 4.59
CA GLY A 93 5.39 -13.87 3.92
C GLY A 93 4.45 -13.01 4.79
N ARG A 94 4.38 -13.28 6.11
CA ARG A 94 3.69 -12.42 7.08
C ARG A 94 4.58 -12.18 8.29
N TYR A 95 5.07 -10.98 8.42
CA TYR A 95 5.97 -10.55 9.47
C TYR A 95 5.32 -9.45 10.32
N ARG A 96 5.80 -9.25 11.53
CA ARG A 96 5.35 -8.15 12.40
C ARG A 96 5.87 -6.79 11.95
N GLN A 97 7.00 -6.80 11.29
CA GLN A 97 7.59 -5.67 10.57
C GLN A 97 7.85 -6.15 9.14
N PHE A 98 7.35 -5.43 8.16
CA PHE A 98 7.45 -5.78 6.75
C PHE A 98 7.46 -4.50 5.92
N THR A 99 7.96 -4.58 4.68
CA THR A 99 8.06 -3.42 3.81
C THR A 99 6.91 -3.39 2.80
N GLN A 100 6.24 -2.25 2.71
CA GLN A 100 5.30 -1.94 1.65
C GLN A 100 5.90 -0.97 0.65
N PHE A 101 5.71 -1.27 -0.63
CA PHE A 101 5.90 -0.33 -1.72
C PHE A 101 4.52 0.15 -2.16
N GLY A 102 4.19 1.40 -1.84
CA GLY A 102 2.88 1.97 -2.12
C GLY A 102 2.93 3.00 -3.23
N VAL A 103 1.83 3.11 -3.97
CA VAL A 103 1.64 4.04 -5.09
C VAL A 103 0.27 4.66 -4.97
N GLU A 104 0.20 5.99 -4.99
CA GLU A 104 -1.01 6.75 -4.74
C GLU A 104 -1.18 7.88 -5.77
N ILE A 105 -2.40 8.14 -6.19
CA ILE A 105 -2.77 9.36 -6.94
C ILE A 105 -3.81 10.10 -6.10
N LEU A 106 -3.45 11.30 -5.64
CA LEU A 106 -4.34 12.14 -4.84
C LEU A 106 -5.07 13.16 -5.71
N ASN A 107 -6.29 13.49 -5.29
CA ASN A 107 -7.15 14.46 -5.97
C ASN A 107 -7.29 14.19 -7.49
N PRO A 108 -7.64 12.96 -7.90
CA PRO A 108 -7.68 12.58 -9.32
C PRO A 108 -8.73 13.39 -10.08
N THR A 109 -8.37 13.86 -11.28
CA THR A 109 -9.29 14.59 -12.20
C THR A 109 -9.98 13.67 -13.20
N LYS A 110 -9.54 12.40 -13.29
CA LYS A 110 -10.12 11.35 -14.13
C LYS A 110 -10.15 10.02 -13.41
N ASP A 111 -10.77 9.02 -14.02
CA ASP A 111 -10.71 7.65 -13.51
C ASP A 111 -9.36 7.00 -13.86
N TYR A 112 -8.55 6.76 -12.83
CA TYR A 112 -7.26 6.07 -12.94
C TYR A 112 -7.33 4.57 -12.64
N TYR A 113 -8.52 4.00 -12.38
CA TYR A 113 -8.64 2.62 -11.89
C TYR A 113 -7.94 1.59 -12.80
N GLY A 114 -8.21 1.65 -14.10
CA GLY A 114 -7.58 0.75 -15.07
C GLY A 114 -6.07 0.97 -15.21
N GLU A 115 -5.61 2.24 -15.16
CA GLU A 115 -4.19 2.57 -15.23
C GLU A 115 -3.43 2.03 -14.01
N MET A 116 -3.97 2.18 -12.80
CA MET A 116 -3.35 1.71 -11.58
C MET A 116 -3.24 0.19 -11.51
N ILE A 117 -4.25 -0.54 -12.01
CA ILE A 117 -4.19 -2.00 -12.14
C ILE A 117 -3.08 -2.41 -13.12
N ALA A 118 -3.03 -1.76 -14.28
CA ALA A 118 -2.02 -2.04 -15.29
C ALA A 118 -0.60 -1.76 -14.77
N ASP A 119 -0.40 -0.64 -14.08
CA ASP A 119 0.87 -0.26 -13.49
C ASP A 119 1.33 -1.26 -12.42
N ALA A 120 0.43 -1.67 -11.52
CA ALA A 120 0.71 -2.68 -10.51
C ALA A 120 1.12 -4.02 -11.12
N ALA A 121 0.37 -4.47 -12.14
CA ALA A 121 0.63 -5.72 -12.84
C ALA A 121 1.98 -5.68 -13.59
N GLU A 122 2.25 -4.58 -14.31
CA GLU A 122 3.50 -4.40 -15.04
C GLU A 122 4.72 -4.32 -14.09
N MET A 123 4.60 -3.62 -12.97
CA MET A 123 5.67 -3.57 -11.96
C MET A 123 5.99 -4.96 -11.42
N ILE A 124 4.97 -5.76 -11.08
CA ILE A 124 5.13 -7.14 -10.60
C ILE A 124 5.80 -8.02 -11.68
N ALA A 125 5.36 -7.90 -12.94
CA ALA A 125 5.96 -8.63 -14.04
C ALA A 125 7.43 -8.26 -14.26
N ARG A 126 7.77 -6.96 -14.24
CA ARG A 126 9.15 -6.47 -14.33
C ARG A 126 10.03 -6.92 -13.18
N CYS A 127 9.41 -7.20 -12.01
CA CYS A 127 10.10 -7.82 -10.88
C CYS A 127 10.23 -9.34 -10.98
N GLY A 128 10.01 -9.93 -12.16
CA GLY A 128 10.24 -11.35 -12.42
C GLY A 128 9.13 -12.28 -11.92
N VAL A 129 7.90 -11.78 -11.76
CA VAL A 129 6.72 -12.58 -11.45
C VAL A 129 5.76 -12.51 -12.62
N ASP A 130 5.65 -13.60 -13.36
CA ASP A 130 4.87 -13.74 -14.60
C ASP A 130 3.57 -14.58 -14.44
N ASP A 131 3.43 -15.29 -13.32
CA ASP A 131 2.34 -16.20 -12.98
C ASP A 131 1.40 -15.60 -11.91
N TYR A 132 0.96 -14.37 -12.13
CA TYR A 132 0.02 -13.70 -11.25
C TYR A 132 -1.42 -13.70 -11.81
N ILE A 133 -2.38 -13.51 -10.91
CA ILE A 133 -3.81 -13.38 -11.22
C ILE A 133 -4.28 -12.02 -10.73
N VAL A 134 -4.99 -11.29 -11.57
CA VAL A 134 -5.60 -9.99 -11.23
C VAL A 134 -7.10 -10.20 -10.98
N ASP A 135 -7.54 -9.88 -9.77
CA ASP A 135 -8.95 -9.83 -9.40
C ASP A 135 -9.40 -8.37 -9.30
N THR A 136 -10.45 -8.02 -10.00
CA THR A 136 -11.04 -6.67 -10.02
C THR A 136 -12.39 -6.65 -9.32
N ASN A 137 -12.87 -5.45 -8.97
CA ASN A 137 -14.14 -5.25 -8.26
C ASN A 137 -14.21 -6.01 -6.92
N VAL A 138 -13.09 -6.10 -6.24
CA VAL A 138 -12.98 -6.77 -4.95
C VAL A 138 -13.44 -5.84 -3.84
N VAL A 139 -14.19 -6.38 -2.87
CA VAL A 139 -14.47 -5.69 -1.61
C VAL A 139 -13.22 -5.78 -0.74
N ARG A 140 -12.66 -4.64 -0.38
CA ARG A 140 -11.47 -4.58 0.48
C ARG A 140 -11.86 -4.61 1.95
N GLY A 141 -11.02 -5.23 2.77
CA GLY A 141 -11.22 -5.29 4.23
C GLY A 141 -10.79 -4.02 4.99
N LEU A 142 -10.43 -2.95 4.29
CA LEU A 142 -10.07 -1.65 4.86
C LEU A 142 -11.22 -0.69 4.62
N ASP A 143 -11.67 0.00 5.66
CA ASP A 143 -12.93 0.78 5.65
C ASP A 143 -12.88 2.03 4.77
N TYR A 144 -11.68 2.48 4.36
CA TYR A 144 -11.54 3.65 3.50
C TYR A 144 -11.75 3.36 2.01
N TYR A 145 -11.75 2.09 1.57
CA TYR A 145 -11.98 1.78 0.16
C TYR A 145 -13.46 1.85 -0.21
N GLU A 146 -13.72 2.39 -1.40
CA GLU A 146 -15.05 2.38 -1.99
C GLU A 146 -15.52 0.95 -2.29
N ASP A 147 -16.81 0.67 -2.09
CA ASP A 147 -17.38 -0.67 -2.30
C ASP A 147 -17.17 -1.12 -3.76
N LYS A 148 -16.63 -2.33 -3.92
CA LYS A 148 -16.34 -2.96 -5.23
C LYS A 148 -15.40 -2.16 -6.15
N GLN A 149 -14.69 -1.17 -5.62
CA GLN A 149 -13.68 -0.42 -6.36
C GLN A 149 -12.25 -0.86 -5.97
N GLY A 150 -12.14 -2.01 -5.33
CA GLY A 150 -10.86 -2.64 -5.00
C GLY A 150 -10.38 -3.60 -6.07
N PHE A 151 -9.08 -3.86 -6.07
CA PHE A 151 -8.44 -4.92 -6.84
C PHE A 151 -7.37 -5.63 -6.01
N GLU A 152 -7.04 -6.85 -6.39
CA GLU A 152 -5.95 -7.63 -5.84
C GLU A 152 -5.13 -8.28 -6.94
N ILE A 153 -3.82 -8.41 -6.71
CA ILE A 153 -2.95 -9.24 -7.54
C ILE A 153 -2.40 -10.36 -6.66
N ARG A 154 -2.62 -11.59 -7.08
CA ARG A 154 -2.26 -12.79 -6.35
C ARG A 154 -1.25 -13.64 -7.12
N CYS A 155 -0.39 -14.36 -6.39
CA CYS A 155 0.49 -15.38 -6.95
C CYS A 155 0.28 -16.70 -6.19
N GLU A 156 -0.02 -17.78 -6.92
CA GLU A 156 -0.31 -19.09 -6.35
C GLU A 156 0.91 -19.74 -5.66
N ARG A 157 2.12 -19.30 -5.98
CA ARG A 157 3.35 -19.76 -5.33
C ARG A 157 3.53 -19.27 -3.89
N LEU A 158 2.80 -18.21 -3.50
CA LEU A 158 2.74 -17.79 -2.09
C LEU A 158 1.86 -18.76 -1.29
N GLY A 159 2.20 -18.94 -0.02
CA GLY A 159 1.49 -19.84 0.90
C GLY A 159 0.05 -19.43 1.22
N SER A 160 -0.30 -19.38 2.51
CA SER A 160 -1.69 -19.20 2.98
C SER A 160 -2.37 -17.90 2.55
N SER A 161 -1.62 -16.85 2.29
CA SER A 161 -2.13 -15.61 1.70
C SER A 161 -1.41 -15.37 0.40
N LYS A 162 -2.11 -15.52 -0.70
CA LYS A 162 -1.56 -15.44 -2.07
C LYS A 162 -1.42 -14.01 -2.58
N GLN A 163 -1.90 -13.01 -1.85
CA GLN A 163 -1.91 -11.61 -2.24
C GLN A 163 -0.50 -11.03 -2.30
N LEU A 164 -0.10 -10.51 -3.45
CA LEU A 164 1.11 -9.70 -3.67
C LEU A 164 0.83 -8.21 -3.53
N CYS A 165 -0.28 -7.77 -4.13
CA CYS A 165 -0.69 -6.39 -4.22
C CYS A 165 -2.17 -6.26 -3.87
N GLY A 166 -2.54 -5.16 -3.29
CA GLY A 166 -3.92 -4.77 -3.07
C GLY A 166 -4.09 -3.28 -3.19
N GLY A 167 -5.17 -2.85 -3.85
CA GLY A 167 -5.44 -1.45 -4.09
C GLY A 167 -6.90 -1.17 -4.36
N GLY A 168 -7.21 0.09 -4.68
CA GLY A 168 -8.55 0.53 -5.01
C GLY A 168 -8.75 2.03 -4.87
N LYS A 169 -9.96 2.47 -5.18
CA LYS A 169 -10.39 3.85 -4.98
C LYS A 169 -10.79 4.09 -3.53
N TYR A 170 -10.52 5.27 -3.05
CA TYR A 170 -10.94 5.79 -1.77
C TYR A 170 -11.26 7.28 -1.89
N GLU A 171 -11.93 7.85 -0.89
CA GLU A 171 -12.24 9.28 -0.88
C GLU A 171 -10.95 10.12 -0.99
N GLY A 172 -10.88 10.94 -2.03
CA GLY A 172 -9.73 11.79 -2.32
C GLY A 172 -8.59 11.14 -3.09
N GLY A 173 -8.69 9.84 -3.47
CA GLY A 173 -7.59 9.22 -4.20
C GLY A 173 -7.83 7.80 -4.71
N ILE A 174 -6.79 7.27 -5.27
CA ILE A 174 -6.66 5.86 -5.66
C ILE A 174 -5.24 5.40 -5.45
N GLY A 175 -5.05 4.19 -4.94
CA GLY A 175 -3.71 3.67 -4.72
C GLY A 175 -3.65 2.16 -4.64
N PHE A 176 -2.44 1.65 -4.54
CA PHE A 176 -2.16 0.26 -4.25
C PHE A 176 -0.87 0.10 -3.44
N ALA A 177 -0.72 -1.03 -2.78
CA ALA A 177 0.52 -1.38 -2.12
C ALA A 177 0.94 -2.81 -2.45
N ILE A 178 2.23 -2.99 -2.71
CA ILE A 178 2.90 -4.27 -2.94
C ILE A 178 3.68 -4.62 -1.69
N GLY A 179 3.49 -5.82 -1.15
CA GLY A 179 4.31 -6.35 -0.07
C GLY A 179 5.67 -6.82 -0.60
N LEU A 180 6.74 -6.06 -0.34
CA LEU A 180 8.07 -6.38 -0.88
C LEU A 180 8.61 -7.71 -0.39
N ASP A 181 8.45 -8.01 0.91
CA ASP A 181 8.87 -9.30 1.48
C ASP A 181 8.22 -10.48 0.76
N ARG A 182 6.96 -10.32 0.34
CA ARG A 182 6.20 -11.35 -0.37
C ARG A 182 6.60 -11.43 -1.83
N LEU A 183 6.83 -10.28 -2.47
CA LEU A 183 7.31 -10.21 -3.84
C LEU A 183 8.69 -10.90 -3.97
N MET A 184 9.58 -10.68 -3.01
CA MET A 184 10.90 -11.33 -2.97
C MET A 184 10.84 -12.85 -2.87
N LEU A 185 9.79 -13.42 -2.23
CA LEU A 185 9.64 -14.88 -2.13
C LEU A 185 9.29 -15.56 -3.47
N VAL A 186 8.79 -14.81 -4.44
CA VAL A 186 8.32 -15.35 -5.72
C VAL A 186 8.98 -14.71 -6.94
N SER A 187 9.80 -13.70 -6.73
CA SER A 187 10.57 -13.05 -7.81
C SER A 187 11.65 -13.97 -8.34
N LYS A 188 11.78 -14.00 -9.67
CA LYS A 188 12.86 -14.70 -10.39
C LYS A 188 14.01 -13.74 -10.77
N LEU A 189 13.97 -12.48 -10.30
CA LEU A 189 15.04 -11.51 -10.55
C LEU A 189 16.30 -11.89 -9.77
N GLY A 190 17.36 -12.26 -10.50
CA GLY A 190 18.66 -12.61 -9.92
C GLY A 190 18.94 -14.11 -9.84
N GLU A 191 18.05 -14.95 -10.37
CA GLU A 191 18.32 -16.35 -10.66
C GLU A 191 19.23 -16.52 -11.87
#